data_ae766e19c931db395fcfc67973e48d0e
#
_entry.id   ae766e19c931db395fcfc67973e48d0e
#
_cell.length_a   1.000
_cell.length_b   1.000
_cell.length_c   1.000
_cell.angle_alpha   90.00
_cell.angle_beta   90.00
_cell.angle_gamma   90.00
#
_symmetry.space_group_name_H-M   'P 1'
#
loop_
_entity.id
_entity.type
_entity.pdbx_description
1 polymer ?
#
loop_
_entity_poly.entity_id
_entity_poly.type
_entity_poly.pdbx_seq_one_letter_code
_entity_poly.pdbx_strand_id
1 'polypeptide(L)'
;VTGVQTCALPISSMGAFLLSAGTKGKRFALPNARIMIHQPLGGARGQATDIEIQAKEILYLKRRLNEMLAEHTGQPLSKIQQDAERDYYMSGDEATKYGLVDKVLKRHENVDKGKL
;
A
#
# COMPACT_ATOMS: atom_id res chain seq x y z
N VAL A 1 18.82 -9.61 10.24
CA VAL A 1 18.12 -9.31 8.99
C VAL A 1 18.98 -8.37 8.20
N THR A 2 19.34 -8.81 7.07
CA THR A 2 20.23 -8.07 6.20
C THR A 2 19.43 -7.09 5.35
N GLY A 3 20.03 -5.96 4.99
CA GLY A 3 19.43 -4.99 4.09
C GLY A 3 19.03 -5.53 2.72
N VAL A 4 19.54 -6.69 2.33
CA VAL A 4 19.20 -7.38 1.08
C VAL A 4 17.74 -7.87 1.09
N GLN A 5 17.26 -8.38 2.20
CA GLN A 5 15.87 -8.85 2.32
C GLN A 5 14.86 -7.70 2.25
N THR A 6 15.20 -6.55 2.80
CA THR A 6 14.32 -5.38 2.78
C THR A 6 14.28 -4.70 1.42
N CYS A 7 15.30 -4.89 0.58
CA CYS A 7 15.33 -4.31 -0.75
C CYS A 7 14.40 -5.00 -1.76
N ALA A 8 14.01 -6.25 -1.53
CA ALA A 8 13.28 -7.06 -2.49
C ALA A 8 11.84 -7.41 -2.05
N LEU A 9 11.43 -7.06 -0.85
CA LEU A 9 10.11 -7.43 -0.34
C LEU A 9 9.00 -6.54 -0.92
N PRO A 10 8.05 -7.13 -1.63
CA PRO A 10 6.84 -6.41 -2.00
C PRO A 10 5.99 -6.14 -0.76
N ILE A 11 5.55 -4.91 -0.62
CA ILE A 11 4.54 -4.56 0.35
C ILE A 11 3.19 -4.80 -0.31
N SER A 12 2.54 -5.89 0.07
CA SER A 12 1.24 -6.26 -0.46
C SER A 12 0.11 -5.46 0.19
N SER A 13 -1.08 -5.62 -0.33
CA SER A 13 -2.33 -4.92 -0.04
C SER A 13 -2.51 -4.38 1.39
N MET A 14 -2.52 -5.24 2.40
CA MET A 14 -2.68 -4.80 3.79
C MET A 14 -1.45 -4.05 4.29
N GLY A 15 -0.25 -4.43 3.86
CA GLY A 15 0.97 -3.69 4.16
C GLY A 15 0.97 -2.30 3.55
N ALA A 16 0.52 -2.15 2.32
CA ALA A 16 0.38 -0.85 1.66
C ALA A 16 -0.66 0.03 2.38
N PHE A 17 -1.76 -0.55 2.81
CA PHE A 17 -2.78 0.14 3.59
C PHE A 17 -2.21 0.67 4.93
N LEU A 18 -1.55 -0.19 5.69
CA LEU A 18 -0.93 0.18 6.96
C LEU A 18 0.15 1.25 6.78
N LEU A 19 0.97 1.12 5.75
CA LEU A 19 2.00 2.10 5.41
C LEU A 19 1.38 3.48 5.12
N SER A 20 0.32 3.52 4.33
CA SER A 20 -0.38 4.77 3.99
C SER A 20 -1.05 5.43 5.19
N ALA A 21 -1.44 4.63 6.20
CA ALA A 21 -2.07 5.09 7.43
C ALA A 21 -1.10 5.71 8.44
N GLY A 22 0.21 5.65 8.19
CA GLY A 22 1.22 6.27 9.03
C GLY A 22 1.10 7.79 9.08
N THR A 23 1.79 8.40 10.05
CA THR A 23 1.81 9.85 10.20
C THR A 23 2.38 10.51 8.94
N LYS A 24 1.64 11.45 8.36
CA LYS A 24 2.10 12.22 7.20
C LYS A 24 3.45 12.87 7.48
N GLY A 25 4.35 12.80 6.52
CA GLY A 25 5.73 13.24 6.64
C GLY A 25 6.68 12.18 7.21
N LYS A 26 6.16 11.07 7.72
CA LYS A 26 6.94 9.99 8.36
C LYS A 26 6.72 8.61 7.71
N ARG A 27 6.14 8.57 6.54
CA ARG A 27 5.94 7.33 5.77
C ARG A 27 7.04 7.18 4.75
N PHE A 28 7.86 6.15 4.88
CA PHE A 28 9.06 5.96 4.07
C PHE A 28 9.04 4.64 3.32
N ALA A 29 9.61 4.62 2.14
CA ALA A 29 9.91 3.42 1.39
C ALA A 29 11.40 3.28 1.13
N LEU A 30 11.88 2.06 1.03
CA LEU A 30 13.25 1.77 0.62
C LEU A 30 13.39 1.90 -0.90
N PRO A 31 14.61 2.16 -1.43
CA PRO A 31 14.81 2.45 -2.85
C PRO A 31 14.31 1.37 -3.81
N ASN A 32 14.39 0.10 -3.41
CA ASN A 32 13.99 -1.04 -4.23
C ASN A 32 12.68 -1.68 -3.77
N ALA A 33 11.91 -1.00 -2.92
CA ALA A 33 10.62 -1.49 -2.46
C ALA A 33 9.60 -1.50 -3.60
N ARG A 34 8.75 -2.51 -3.60
CA ARG A 34 7.57 -2.59 -4.48
C ARG A 34 6.33 -2.56 -3.60
N ILE A 35 5.43 -1.65 -3.90
CA ILE A 35 4.20 -1.45 -3.15
C ILE A 35 3.04 -1.79 -4.06
N MET A 36 2.14 -2.63 -3.58
CA MET A 36 0.97 -3.07 -4.34
C MET A 36 -0.31 -2.74 -3.58
N ILE A 37 -1.25 -2.17 -4.30
CA ILE A 37 -2.64 -2.04 -3.84
C ILE A 37 -3.54 -2.93 -4.68
N HIS A 38 -4.55 -3.52 -4.06
CA HIS A 38 -5.63 -4.25 -4.73
C HIS A 38 -6.86 -4.29 -3.83
N GLN A 39 -7.99 -4.64 -4.41
CA GLN A 39 -9.22 -4.83 -3.66
C GLN A 39 -9.13 -6.04 -2.71
N PRO A 40 -9.90 -6.06 -1.60
CA PRO A 40 -9.91 -7.21 -0.72
C PRO A 40 -10.33 -8.46 -1.47
N LEU A 41 -9.58 -9.54 -1.24
CA LEU A 41 -9.94 -10.86 -1.74
C LEU A 41 -10.99 -11.46 -0.80
N GLY A 42 -12.00 -12.09 -1.39
CA GLY A 42 -13.03 -12.74 -0.63
C GLY A 42 -13.63 -13.91 -1.40
N GLY A 43 -14.13 -14.86 -0.65
CA GLY A 43 -14.93 -15.98 -1.15
C GLY A 43 -16.06 -16.24 -0.18
N ALA A 44 -17.11 -16.86 -0.66
CA ALA A 44 -18.25 -17.23 0.14
C ALA A 44 -18.58 -18.69 -0.06
N ARG A 45 -18.89 -19.39 1.03
CA ARG A 45 -19.32 -20.77 1.03
C ARG A 45 -20.52 -20.94 1.96
N GLY A 46 -21.35 -21.92 1.69
CA GLY A 46 -22.49 -22.28 2.50
C GLY A 46 -23.80 -22.13 1.74
N GLN A 47 -24.88 -21.93 2.48
CA GLN A 47 -26.20 -21.72 1.90
C GLN A 47 -26.29 -20.33 1.25
N ALA A 48 -27.29 -20.15 0.36
CA ALA A 48 -27.49 -18.89 -0.37
C ALA A 48 -27.55 -17.65 0.53
N THR A 49 -28.19 -17.77 1.68
CA THR A 49 -28.28 -16.70 2.69
C THR A 49 -26.91 -16.34 3.27
N ASP A 50 -26.07 -17.33 3.54
CA ASP A 50 -24.72 -17.11 4.06
C ASP A 50 -23.85 -16.42 3.01
N ILE A 51 -23.96 -16.84 1.76
CA ILE A 51 -23.25 -16.23 0.62
C ILE A 51 -23.64 -14.75 0.48
N GLU A 52 -24.92 -14.43 0.60
CA GLU A 52 -25.40 -13.06 0.53
C GLU A 52 -24.83 -12.18 1.64
N ILE A 53 -24.83 -12.67 2.88
CA ILE A 53 -24.26 -11.95 4.04
C ILE A 53 -22.77 -11.69 3.83
N GLN A 54 -22.01 -12.71 3.42
CA GLN A 54 -20.57 -12.58 3.18
C GLN A 54 -20.27 -11.63 2.02
N ALA A 55 -21.04 -11.69 0.94
CA ALA A 55 -20.89 -10.77 -0.18
C ALA A 55 -21.12 -9.31 0.21
N LYS A 56 -22.13 -9.04 1.02
CA LYS A 56 -22.40 -7.68 1.56
C LYS A 56 -21.23 -7.17 2.40
N GLU A 57 -20.67 -8.02 3.25
CA GLU A 57 -19.54 -7.65 4.10
C GLU A 57 -18.28 -7.35 3.27
N ILE A 58 -17.97 -8.17 2.28
CA ILE A 58 -16.82 -7.94 1.37
C ILE A 58 -16.98 -6.60 0.63
N LEU A 59 -18.17 -6.30 0.12
CA LEU A 59 -18.45 -5.04 -0.57
C LEU A 59 -18.35 -3.83 0.37
N TYR A 60 -18.79 -3.98 1.61
CA TYR A 60 -18.64 -2.96 2.65
C TYR A 60 -17.15 -2.68 2.92
N LEU A 61 -16.35 -3.73 3.15
CA LEU A 61 -14.91 -3.61 3.39
C LEU A 61 -14.18 -3.00 2.19
N LYS A 62 -14.52 -3.42 0.98
CA LYS A 62 -13.95 -2.85 -0.25
C LYS A 62 -14.16 -1.33 -0.29
N ARG A 63 -15.36 -0.88 -0.04
CA ARG A 63 -15.69 0.56 -0.04
C ARG A 63 -14.92 1.30 1.04
N ARG A 64 -14.93 0.79 2.27
CA ARG A 64 -14.24 1.43 3.41
C ARG A 64 -12.74 1.54 3.19
N LEU A 65 -12.10 0.48 2.71
CA LEU A 65 -10.66 0.50 2.42
C LEU A 65 -10.32 1.51 1.31
N ASN A 66 -11.12 1.58 0.27
CA ASN A 66 -10.92 2.56 -0.79
C ASN A 66 -11.08 4.01 -0.31
N GLU A 67 -12.09 4.29 0.53
CA GLU A 67 -12.30 5.59 1.15
C GLU A 67 -11.10 6.00 2.01
N MET A 68 -10.62 5.09 2.85
CA MET A 68 -9.46 5.35 3.72
C MET A 68 -8.17 5.53 2.92
N LEU A 69 -7.96 4.76 1.86
CA LEU A 69 -6.83 4.96 0.95
C LEU A 69 -6.91 6.32 0.26
N ALA A 70 -8.09 6.74 -0.15
CA ALA A 70 -8.28 8.07 -0.76
C ALA A 70 -7.92 9.19 0.24
N GLU A 71 -8.32 9.06 1.49
CA GLU A 71 -7.94 10.00 2.56
C GLU A 71 -6.43 10.02 2.81
N HIS A 72 -5.81 8.84 2.93
CA HIS A 72 -4.38 8.72 3.23
C HIS A 72 -3.49 9.21 2.09
N THR A 73 -3.91 9.03 0.85
CA THR A 73 -3.10 9.36 -0.34
C THR A 73 -3.42 10.73 -0.91
N GLY A 74 -4.59 11.27 -0.63
CA GLY A 74 -5.09 12.48 -1.28
C GLY A 74 -5.58 12.26 -2.72
N GLN A 75 -5.66 11.00 -3.16
CA GLN A 75 -6.19 10.67 -4.49
C GLN A 75 -7.72 10.68 -4.50
N PRO A 76 -8.35 11.02 -5.64
CA PRO A 76 -9.79 10.87 -5.80
C PRO A 76 -10.24 9.41 -5.58
N LEU A 77 -11.38 9.21 -4.93
CA LEU A 77 -11.92 7.88 -4.67
C LEU A 77 -12.07 7.06 -5.96
N SER A 78 -12.53 7.70 -7.03
CA SER A 78 -12.68 7.03 -8.34
C SER A 78 -11.36 6.46 -8.88
N LYS A 79 -10.25 7.19 -8.66
CA LYS A 79 -8.92 6.72 -9.05
C LYS A 79 -8.47 5.53 -8.21
N ILE A 80 -8.68 5.59 -6.89
CA ILE A 80 -8.38 4.47 -5.99
C ILE A 80 -9.18 3.24 -6.41
N GLN A 81 -10.47 3.38 -6.67
CA GLN A 81 -11.34 2.28 -7.09
C GLN A 81 -10.85 1.65 -8.39
N GLN A 82 -10.48 2.45 -9.37
CA GLN A 82 -9.96 1.98 -10.65
C GLN A 82 -8.62 1.26 -10.49
N ASP A 83 -7.68 1.85 -9.77
CA ASP A 83 -6.33 1.32 -9.61
C ASP A 83 -6.33 0.05 -8.74
N ALA A 84 -7.19 -0.03 -7.73
CA ALA A 84 -7.32 -1.19 -6.85
C ALA A 84 -8.15 -2.35 -7.44
N GLU A 85 -8.78 -2.16 -8.59
CA GLU A 85 -9.58 -3.21 -9.26
C GLU A 85 -8.75 -4.46 -9.55
N ARG A 86 -7.49 -4.26 -9.89
CA ARG A 86 -6.49 -5.31 -10.07
C ARG A 86 -5.22 -4.94 -9.35
N ASP A 87 -4.28 -5.88 -9.28
CA ASP A 87 -2.99 -5.64 -8.65
C ASP A 87 -2.27 -4.45 -9.29
N TYR A 88 -2.13 -3.38 -8.55
CA TYR A 88 -1.46 -2.17 -8.99
C TYR A 88 -0.14 -2.00 -8.25
N TYR A 89 0.95 -2.24 -8.96
CA TYR A 89 2.31 -2.18 -8.42
C TYR A 89 2.95 -0.82 -8.62
N MET A 90 3.63 -0.36 -7.59
CA MET A 90 4.36 0.92 -7.60
C MET A 90 5.78 0.73 -7.07
N SER A 91 6.72 1.45 -7.66
CA SER A 91 8.03 1.70 -7.05
C SER A 91 7.90 2.68 -5.87
N GLY A 92 8.97 2.86 -5.10
CA GLY A 92 8.98 3.87 -4.04
C GLY A 92 8.68 5.27 -4.54
N ASP A 93 9.26 5.66 -5.69
CA ASP A 93 9.04 6.98 -6.28
C ASP A 93 7.60 7.16 -6.81
N GLU A 94 7.06 6.14 -7.45
CA GLU A 94 5.66 6.12 -7.88
C GLU A 94 4.71 6.21 -6.70
N ALA A 95 4.99 5.47 -5.61
CA ALA A 95 4.20 5.50 -4.39
C ALA A 95 4.26 6.87 -3.69
N THR A 96 5.39 7.57 -3.77
CA THR A 96 5.53 8.94 -3.27
C THR A 96 4.64 9.89 -4.06
N LYS A 97 4.66 9.81 -5.38
CA LYS A 97 3.78 10.62 -6.25
C LYS A 97 2.31 10.29 -6.06
N TYR A 98 2.01 9.03 -5.79
CA TYR A 98 0.65 8.58 -5.52
C TYR A 98 0.12 9.07 -4.16
N GLY A 99 1.01 9.29 -3.20
CA GLY A 99 0.68 9.73 -1.85
C GLY A 99 0.62 8.61 -0.80
N LEU A 100 1.03 7.38 -1.15
CA LEU A 100 1.10 6.26 -0.22
C LEU A 100 2.22 6.42 0.79
N VAL A 101 3.34 7.01 0.36
CA VAL A 101 4.48 7.33 1.21
C VAL A 101 4.91 8.78 0.99
N ASP A 102 5.71 9.30 1.89
CA ASP A 102 6.16 10.68 1.85
C ASP A 102 7.55 10.82 1.24
N LYS A 103 8.40 9.80 1.39
CA LYS A 103 9.78 9.83 0.93
C LYS A 103 10.35 8.44 0.70
N VAL A 104 11.20 8.32 -0.31
CA VAL A 104 12.09 7.18 -0.48
C VAL A 104 13.39 7.46 0.27
N LEU A 105 13.79 6.56 1.15
CA LEU A 105 15.05 6.66 1.87
C LEU A 105 16.19 6.35 0.90
N LYS A 106 17.03 7.34 0.64
CA LYS A 106 18.26 7.13 -0.11
C LYS A 106 19.29 6.47 0.82
N ARG A 107 20.08 5.56 0.26
CA ARG A 107 21.27 5.06 0.94
C ARG A 107 22.12 6.28 1.32
N HIS A 108 22.65 6.33 2.53
CA HIS A 108 23.67 7.32 2.87
C HIS A 108 24.84 7.14 1.92
N GLU A 109 24.92 7.98 0.92
CA GLU A 109 26.18 8.26 0.23
C GLU A 109 26.96 9.16 1.18
N ASN A 110 28.12 8.67 1.57
CA ASN A 110 29.10 9.35 2.41
C ASN A 110 28.81 9.35 3.92
N VAL A 111 29.17 8.26 4.56
CA VAL A 111 30.04 8.42 5.70
C VAL A 111 31.32 9.01 5.12
N ASP A 112 31.59 10.26 5.38
CA ASP A 112 32.85 10.90 5.06
C ASP A 112 34.01 9.99 5.51
N LYS A 113 34.69 9.35 4.55
CA LYS A 113 35.97 8.67 4.78
C LYS A 113 37.09 9.68 4.97
N GLY A 114 36.80 10.82 5.57
CA GLY A 114 37.68 11.95 5.56
C GLY A 114 37.96 12.67 6.85
N LYS A 115 37.53 12.15 8.01
CA LYS A 115 37.98 12.71 9.30
C LYS A 115 38.04 11.63 10.37
N LEU A 116 39.05 10.88 10.34
CA LEU A 116 39.68 10.34 11.54
C LEU A 116 40.94 11.14 11.80
#